data_3869530bfc6f1ce1489a135c118c3aac
#
_entry.id   3869530bfc6f1ce1489a135c118c3aac
#
_cell.length_a   1.000
_cell.length_b   1.000
_cell.length_c   1.000
_cell.angle_alpha   90.00
_cell.angle_beta   90.00
_cell.angle_gamma   90.00
#
_symmetry.space_group_name_H-M   'P 1'
#
loop_
_entity.id
_entity.type
_entity.pdbx_description
1 polymer ?
#
loop_
_entity_poly.entity_id
_entity_poly.type
_entity_poly.pdbx_seq_one_letter_code
_entity_poly.pdbx_strand_id
1 'polypeptide(L)'
;MAHIIVVGNEKGGAGKSTVSMHVATTLVRLGHKVSALDLDLRQRSLGRYLENRQDFATKAGLNLPMVECHDLPEIDASILQPGENIYDHRLSAAVATLEPDNDFILIDCPGSHTRLSQVAHSLADTLITPLNDSFVDFDLLAHTDQMGEKIVGPSVYSEMVWNARQLRAQAGLKPIDWIVVRNRVGTQRMVNKEKMERAITMLSKRIGFRVAPGFSERVIFRELFPRGLTLLDLKDIGVKQLNISNIAARQELRDMMKALNLPGVEIEI
;
A
#
# COMPACT_ATOMS: atom_id res chain seq x y z
N MET A 1 -10.66 18.03 0.44
CA MET A 1 -9.65 17.30 -0.35
C MET A 1 -9.44 15.95 0.31
N ALA A 2 -9.61 14.87 -0.45
CA ALA A 2 -9.34 13.52 0.04
C ALA A 2 -7.85 13.33 0.33
N HIS A 3 -7.52 12.50 1.31
CA HIS A 3 -6.14 12.12 1.58
C HIS A 3 -5.72 10.96 0.68
N ILE A 4 -4.67 11.14 -0.11
CA ILE A 4 -4.22 10.17 -1.10
C ILE A 4 -3.20 9.21 -0.47
N ILE A 5 -3.58 7.93 -0.39
CA ILE A 5 -2.72 6.85 0.08
C ILE A 5 -2.23 6.05 -1.13
N VAL A 6 -0.92 6.01 -1.34
CA VAL A 6 -0.32 5.18 -2.39
C VAL A 6 0.39 3.99 -1.77
N VAL A 7 0.09 2.79 -2.26
CA VAL A 7 0.82 1.57 -1.88
C VAL A 7 1.73 1.17 -3.03
N GLY A 8 3.02 1.41 -2.87
CA GLY A 8 4.01 1.29 -3.94
C GLY A 8 5.23 0.46 -3.53
N ASN A 9 5.67 -0.39 -4.46
CA ASN A 9 6.92 -1.14 -4.41
C ASN A 9 7.15 -1.77 -5.79
N GLU A 10 8.34 -1.63 -6.36
CA GLU A 10 8.69 -2.14 -7.68
C GLU A 10 8.88 -3.67 -7.72
N LYS A 11 8.77 -4.35 -6.58
CA LYS A 11 8.94 -5.80 -6.50
C LYS A 11 7.60 -6.51 -6.45
N GLY A 12 7.44 -7.53 -7.30
CA GLY A 12 6.30 -8.44 -7.23
C GLY A 12 6.30 -9.24 -5.92
N GLY A 13 5.12 -9.54 -5.39
CA GLY A 13 5.00 -10.40 -4.19
C GLY A 13 5.31 -9.75 -2.85
N ALA A 14 5.59 -8.45 -2.78
CA ALA A 14 5.81 -7.73 -1.52
C ALA A 14 4.55 -7.59 -0.64
N GLY A 15 3.37 -7.96 -1.16
CA GLY A 15 2.10 -7.90 -0.44
C GLY A 15 1.38 -6.57 -0.55
N LYS A 16 1.66 -5.76 -1.58
CA LYS A 16 0.98 -4.47 -1.83
C LYS A 16 -0.53 -4.59 -1.74
N SER A 17 -1.15 -5.36 -2.61
CA SER A 17 -2.62 -5.48 -2.68
C SER A 17 -3.23 -6.08 -1.41
N THR A 18 -2.48 -6.91 -0.65
CA THR A 18 -2.90 -7.38 0.68
C THR A 18 -2.93 -6.22 1.68
N VAL A 19 -1.89 -5.39 1.71
CA VAL A 19 -1.84 -4.20 2.55
C VAL A 19 -2.92 -3.21 2.12
N SER A 20 -3.04 -2.92 0.81
CA SER A 20 -4.06 -2.05 0.23
C SER A 20 -5.47 -2.45 0.67
N MET A 21 -5.81 -3.73 0.52
CA MET A 21 -7.13 -4.25 0.91
C MET A 21 -7.41 -4.10 2.41
N HIS A 22 -6.43 -4.42 3.27
CA HIS A 22 -6.61 -4.31 4.70
C HIS A 22 -6.70 -2.86 5.17
N VAL A 23 -5.90 -1.94 4.59
CA VAL A 23 -5.99 -0.50 4.89
C VAL A 23 -7.34 0.05 4.45
N ALA A 24 -7.74 -0.17 3.21
CA ALA A 24 -9.00 0.34 2.66
C ALA A 24 -10.22 -0.20 3.45
N THR A 25 -10.27 -1.52 3.70
CA THR A 25 -11.35 -2.12 4.48
C THR A 25 -11.38 -1.62 5.93
N THR A 26 -10.23 -1.38 6.55
CA THR A 26 -10.17 -0.79 7.89
C THR A 26 -10.79 0.60 7.91
N LEU A 27 -10.42 1.45 6.96
CA LEU A 27 -10.94 2.82 6.86
C LEU A 27 -12.46 2.85 6.67
N VAL A 28 -12.99 2.00 5.77
CA VAL A 28 -14.45 1.92 5.57
C VAL A 28 -15.15 1.40 6.82
N ARG A 29 -14.56 0.44 7.56
CA ARG A 29 -15.13 -0.05 8.84
C ARG A 29 -15.14 1.02 9.94
N LEU A 30 -14.22 1.96 9.88
CA LEU A 30 -14.18 3.12 10.77
C LEU A 30 -15.11 4.27 10.33
N GLY A 31 -15.88 4.07 9.25
CA GLY A 31 -16.89 5.02 8.78
C GLY A 31 -16.40 6.04 7.76
N HIS A 32 -15.17 5.91 7.27
CA HIS A 32 -14.63 6.80 6.24
C HIS A 32 -15.10 6.40 4.84
N LYS A 33 -15.27 7.39 3.97
CA LYS A 33 -15.52 7.19 2.54
C LYS A 33 -14.20 6.94 1.83
N VAL A 34 -14.09 5.78 1.19
CA VAL A 34 -12.85 5.32 0.56
C VAL A 34 -13.13 4.80 -0.84
N SER A 35 -12.44 5.38 -1.82
CA SER A 35 -12.34 4.83 -3.17
C SER A 35 -10.95 4.26 -3.44
N ALA A 36 -10.86 3.28 -4.33
CA ALA A 36 -9.61 2.64 -4.70
C ALA A 36 -9.34 2.74 -6.21
N LEU A 37 -8.07 2.82 -6.58
CA LEU A 37 -7.57 2.71 -7.94
C LEU A 37 -6.52 1.60 -7.98
N ASP A 38 -6.67 0.62 -8.89
CA ASP A 38 -5.67 -0.42 -9.15
C ASP A 38 -4.91 -0.08 -10.43
N LEU A 39 -3.65 0.29 -10.28
CA LEU A 39 -2.80 0.69 -11.41
C LEU A 39 -2.05 -0.49 -12.04
N ASP A 40 -2.18 -1.71 -11.51
CA ASP A 40 -1.72 -2.91 -12.21
C ASP A 40 -2.78 -3.37 -13.21
N LEU A 41 -2.86 -2.68 -14.33
CA LEU A 41 -3.87 -2.90 -15.38
C LEU A 41 -3.84 -4.33 -15.97
N ARG A 42 -2.77 -5.09 -15.72
CA ARG A 42 -2.62 -6.47 -16.21
C ARG A 42 -3.08 -7.49 -15.17
N GLN A 43 -2.60 -7.38 -13.94
CA GLN A 43 -2.89 -8.34 -12.87
C GLN A 43 -4.18 -7.99 -12.12
N ARG A 44 -4.50 -6.71 -11.97
CA ARG A 44 -5.67 -6.19 -11.27
C ARG A 44 -5.87 -6.86 -9.90
N SER A 45 -4.79 -6.98 -9.13
CA SER A 45 -4.81 -7.78 -7.90
C SER A 45 -5.73 -7.21 -6.84
N LEU A 46 -5.77 -5.90 -6.65
CA LEU A 46 -6.69 -5.24 -5.73
C LEU A 46 -8.12 -5.27 -6.28
N GLY A 47 -8.30 -4.95 -7.57
CA GLY A 47 -9.60 -5.02 -8.23
C GLY A 47 -10.24 -6.41 -8.10
N ARG A 48 -9.49 -7.47 -8.40
CA ARG A 48 -9.95 -8.86 -8.22
C ARG A 48 -10.25 -9.20 -6.76
N TYR A 49 -9.49 -8.67 -5.81
CA TYR A 49 -9.76 -8.88 -4.41
C TYR A 49 -11.12 -8.27 -4.02
N LEU A 50 -11.42 -7.07 -4.49
CA LEU A 50 -12.69 -6.38 -4.24
C LEU A 50 -13.86 -7.04 -4.98
N GLU A 51 -13.67 -7.49 -6.22
CA GLU A 51 -14.64 -8.29 -6.97
C GLU A 51 -15.00 -9.59 -6.21
N ASN A 52 -13.99 -10.33 -5.74
CA ASN A 52 -14.19 -11.53 -4.91
C ASN A 52 -14.99 -11.21 -3.63
N ARG A 53 -14.74 -10.04 -3.01
CA ARG A 53 -15.48 -9.59 -1.82
C ARG A 53 -16.95 -9.39 -2.10
N GLN A 54 -17.27 -8.69 -3.18
CA GLN A 54 -18.64 -8.43 -3.60
C GLN A 54 -19.38 -9.74 -3.89
N ASP A 55 -18.75 -10.63 -4.64
CA ASP A 55 -19.29 -11.95 -4.99
C ASP A 55 -19.55 -12.80 -3.75
N PHE A 56 -18.58 -12.85 -2.84
CA PHE A 56 -18.72 -13.63 -1.61
C PHE A 56 -19.83 -13.08 -0.71
N ALA A 57 -19.87 -11.77 -0.50
CA ALA A 57 -20.89 -11.13 0.32
C ALA A 57 -22.30 -11.38 -0.25
N THR A 58 -22.48 -11.26 -1.56
CA THR A 58 -23.74 -11.52 -2.24
C THR A 58 -24.18 -12.98 -2.09
N LYS A 59 -23.28 -13.93 -2.35
CA LYS A 59 -23.58 -15.39 -2.24
C LYS A 59 -23.88 -15.83 -0.82
N ALA A 60 -23.21 -15.22 0.16
CA ALA A 60 -23.37 -15.55 1.58
C ALA A 60 -24.51 -14.76 2.26
N GLY A 61 -25.13 -13.79 1.58
CA GLY A 61 -26.14 -12.91 2.17
C GLY A 61 -25.59 -12.02 3.28
N LEU A 62 -24.32 -11.62 3.19
CA LEU A 62 -23.64 -10.83 4.21
C LEU A 62 -23.56 -9.35 3.79
N ASN A 63 -23.75 -8.46 4.76
CA ASN A 63 -23.55 -7.03 4.56
C ASN A 63 -22.13 -6.65 5.02
N LEU A 64 -21.14 -6.86 4.15
CA LEU A 64 -19.76 -6.47 4.42
C LEU A 64 -19.52 -5.03 3.94
N PRO A 65 -18.69 -4.24 4.68
CA PRO A 65 -18.27 -2.93 4.20
C PRO A 65 -17.52 -3.05 2.88
N MET A 66 -17.91 -2.27 1.87
CA MET A 66 -17.35 -2.32 0.52
C MET A 66 -16.48 -1.09 0.25
N VAL A 67 -15.42 -1.31 -0.51
CA VAL A 67 -14.59 -0.26 -1.10
C VAL A 67 -14.87 -0.26 -2.59
N GLU A 68 -15.18 0.89 -3.15
CA GLU A 68 -15.40 1.03 -4.57
C GLU A 68 -14.07 1.15 -5.31
N CYS A 69 -13.85 0.27 -6.30
CA CYS A 69 -12.66 0.30 -7.14
C CYS A 69 -13.03 0.88 -8.50
N HIS A 70 -12.33 1.93 -8.89
CA HIS A 70 -12.59 2.64 -10.13
C HIS A 70 -11.50 2.36 -11.16
N ASP A 71 -11.91 2.32 -12.42
CA ASP A 71 -10.97 2.25 -13.55
C ASP A 71 -10.48 3.67 -13.92
N LEU A 72 -9.31 3.74 -14.54
CA LEU A 72 -8.82 4.99 -15.08
C LEU A 72 -9.70 5.42 -16.27
N PRO A 73 -10.15 6.69 -16.33
CA PRO A 73 -10.99 7.16 -17.42
C PRO A 73 -10.26 7.09 -18.76
N GLU A 74 -11.01 6.86 -19.83
CA GLU A 74 -10.51 7.03 -21.18
C GLU A 74 -10.35 8.52 -21.50
N ILE A 75 -9.23 8.88 -22.13
CA ILE A 75 -8.92 10.23 -22.55
C ILE A 75 -8.54 10.21 -24.02
N ASP A 76 -9.06 11.14 -24.79
CA ASP A 76 -8.68 11.30 -26.19
C ASP A 76 -7.22 11.78 -26.29
N ALA A 77 -6.36 10.95 -26.86
CA ALA A 77 -4.94 11.27 -27.02
C ALA A 77 -4.70 12.50 -27.93
N SER A 78 -5.69 12.89 -28.74
CA SER A 78 -5.57 14.07 -29.64
C SER A 78 -5.53 15.40 -28.91
N ILE A 79 -5.97 15.44 -27.64
CA ILE A 79 -5.93 16.65 -26.80
C ILE A 79 -4.58 16.89 -26.13
N LEU A 80 -3.67 15.90 -26.18
CA LEU A 80 -2.38 15.98 -25.52
C LEU A 80 -1.41 16.87 -26.30
N GLN A 81 -0.65 17.67 -25.56
CA GLN A 81 0.44 18.46 -26.14
C GLN A 81 1.70 17.60 -26.35
N PRO A 82 2.61 18.00 -27.26
CA PRO A 82 3.88 17.31 -27.42
C PRO A 82 4.65 17.20 -26.08
N GLY A 83 4.99 15.97 -25.68
CA GLY A 83 5.69 15.70 -24.44
C GLY A 83 4.80 15.34 -23.24
N GLU A 84 3.49 15.50 -23.33
CA GLU A 84 2.56 15.04 -22.31
C GLU A 84 2.32 13.54 -22.41
N ASN A 85 2.04 12.92 -21.25
CA ASN A 85 1.78 11.49 -21.17
C ASN A 85 0.32 11.23 -20.82
N ILE A 86 -0.36 10.40 -21.60
CA ILE A 86 -1.76 10.06 -21.39
C ILE A 86 -2.06 9.50 -19.99
N TYR A 87 -1.13 8.74 -19.40
CA TYR A 87 -1.32 8.18 -18.07
C TYR A 87 -1.30 9.23 -16.97
N ASP A 88 -0.55 10.33 -17.14
CA ASP A 88 -0.54 11.46 -16.22
C ASP A 88 -1.93 12.10 -16.17
N HIS A 89 -2.51 12.32 -17.34
CA HIS A 89 -3.85 12.92 -17.46
C HIS A 89 -4.95 11.96 -16.94
N ARG A 90 -4.89 10.68 -17.29
CA ARG A 90 -5.87 9.68 -16.84
C ARG A 90 -5.91 9.56 -15.32
N LEU A 91 -4.73 9.47 -14.68
CA LEU A 91 -4.66 9.33 -13.22
C LEU A 91 -5.09 10.62 -12.52
N SER A 92 -4.66 11.77 -13.03
CA SER A 92 -5.06 13.07 -12.46
C SER A 92 -6.57 13.29 -12.59
N ALA A 93 -7.18 12.93 -13.72
CA ALA A 93 -8.62 13.02 -13.92
C ALA A 93 -9.39 12.08 -13.00
N ALA A 94 -8.91 10.83 -12.82
CA ALA A 94 -9.52 9.88 -11.88
C ALA A 94 -9.51 10.44 -10.45
N VAL A 95 -8.36 10.92 -9.98
CA VAL A 95 -8.24 11.49 -8.63
C VAL A 95 -9.15 12.72 -8.48
N ALA A 96 -9.15 13.66 -9.44
CA ALA A 96 -9.98 14.85 -9.39
C ALA A 96 -11.49 14.55 -9.34
N THR A 97 -11.91 13.46 -10.00
CA THR A 97 -13.31 13.00 -9.96
C THR A 97 -13.69 12.40 -8.59
N LEU A 98 -12.78 11.66 -7.98
CA LEU A 98 -13.04 10.97 -6.72
C LEU A 98 -12.89 11.85 -5.48
N GLU A 99 -12.05 12.87 -5.56
CA GLU A 99 -11.63 13.71 -4.43
C GLU A 99 -12.79 14.38 -3.67
N PRO A 100 -13.85 14.94 -4.32
CA PRO A 100 -14.92 15.64 -3.62
C PRO A 100 -15.76 14.76 -2.68
N ASP A 101 -15.92 13.48 -3.03
CA ASP A 101 -16.86 12.57 -2.37
C ASP A 101 -16.20 11.59 -1.40
N ASN A 102 -14.88 11.62 -1.29
CA ASN A 102 -14.10 10.69 -0.48
C ASN A 102 -13.28 11.38 0.61
N ASP A 103 -13.07 10.67 1.73
CA ASP A 103 -12.10 11.05 2.76
C ASP A 103 -10.70 10.55 2.37
N PHE A 104 -10.65 9.37 1.75
CA PHE A 104 -9.40 8.72 1.30
C PHE A 104 -9.53 8.18 -0.11
N ILE A 105 -8.46 8.32 -0.89
CA ILE A 105 -8.27 7.63 -2.16
C ILE A 105 -7.06 6.71 -2.02
N LEU A 106 -7.27 5.40 -2.16
CA LEU A 106 -6.20 4.41 -2.09
C LEU A 106 -5.78 3.98 -3.49
N ILE A 107 -4.49 4.10 -3.79
CA ILE A 107 -3.91 3.75 -5.09
C ILE A 107 -2.94 2.58 -4.91
N ASP A 108 -3.26 1.42 -5.50
CA ASP A 108 -2.39 0.23 -5.51
C ASP A 108 -1.53 0.22 -6.78
N CYS A 109 -0.21 0.31 -6.62
CA CYS A 109 0.74 0.37 -7.73
C CYS A 109 1.17 -1.02 -8.22
N PRO A 110 1.50 -1.18 -9.53
CA PRO A 110 2.09 -2.40 -10.04
C PRO A 110 3.45 -2.71 -9.40
N GLY A 111 3.88 -3.97 -9.50
CA GLY A 111 5.20 -4.43 -9.04
C GLY A 111 6.32 -4.15 -10.05
N SER A 112 6.30 -2.99 -10.71
CA SER A 112 7.26 -2.59 -11.73
C SER A 112 7.36 -1.08 -11.84
N HIS A 113 8.50 -0.60 -12.33
CA HIS A 113 8.73 0.81 -12.61
C HIS A 113 7.92 1.24 -13.85
N THR A 114 6.80 1.90 -13.63
CA THR A 114 5.91 2.39 -14.70
C THR A 114 5.66 3.88 -14.58
N ARG A 115 5.22 4.52 -15.69
CA ARG A 115 4.82 5.93 -15.64
C ARG A 115 3.68 6.16 -14.64
N LEU A 116 2.69 5.27 -14.61
CA LEU A 116 1.59 5.34 -13.63
C LEU A 116 2.11 5.30 -12.19
N SER A 117 3.10 4.43 -11.88
CA SER A 117 3.70 4.41 -10.54
C SER A 117 4.38 5.73 -10.20
N GLN A 118 5.13 6.32 -11.12
CA GLN A 118 5.80 7.61 -10.91
C GLN A 118 4.81 8.72 -10.59
N VAL A 119 3.73 8.82 -11.39
CA VAL A 119 2.68 9.81 -11.17
C VAL A 119 1.95 9.58 -9.85
N ALA A 120 1.58 8.34 -9.55
CA ALA A 120 0.94 8.00 -8.29
C ALA A 120 1.79 8.43 -7.08
N HIS A 121 3.11 8.16 -7.12
CA HIS A 121 4.01 8.57 -6.04
C HIS A 121 4.06 10.11 -5.87
N SER A 122 3.96 10.87 -6.96
CA SER A 122 3.94 12.34 -6.86
C SER A 122 2.62 12.90 -6.30
N LEU A 123 1.53 12.15 -6.39
CA LEU A 123 0.22 12.51 -5.83
C LEU A 123 0.08 12.11 -4.35
N ALA A 124 0.93 11.19 -3.84
CA ALA A 124 0.78 10.61 -2.53
C ALA A 124 0.92 11.64 -1.39
N ASP A 125 -0.06 11.72 -0.50
CA ASP A 125 0.10 12.34 0.82
C ASP A 125 0.77 11.36 1.79
N THR A 126 0.35 10.10 1.75
CA THR A 126 1.00 8.99 2.43
C THR A 126 1.43 7.93 1.41
N LEU A 127 2.71 7.58 1.42
CA LEU A 127 3.27 6.49 0.61
C LEU A 127 3.59 5.31 1.52
N ILE A 128 2.92 4.18 1.30
CA ILE A 128 3.16 2.92 2.00
C ILE A 128 4.00 2.01 1.09
N THR A 129 5.18 1.62 1.57
CA THR A 129 6.05 0.68 0.85
C THR A 129 6.17 -0.62 1.64
N PRO A 130 5.39 -1.66 1.31
CA PRO A 130 5.57 -2.97 1.90
C PRO A 130 6.92 -3.56 1.50
N LEU A 131 7.71 -3.99 2.47
CA LEU A 131 9.04 -4.57 2.28
C LEU A 131 9.11 -5.92 2.99
N ASN A 132 9.44 -6.99 2.26
CA ASN A 132 9.63 -8.28 2.90
C ASN A 132 10.91 -8.27 3.75
N ASP A 133 10.93 -9.10 4.78
CA ASP A 133 12.04 -9.18 5.73
C ASP A 133 13.22 -9.97 5.14
N SER A 134 13.83 -9.45 4.07
CA SER A 134 14.97 -10.06 3.39
C SER A 134 15.97 -9.00 2.90
N PHE A 135 17.27 -9.33 2.91
CA PHE A 135 18.31 -8.44 2.37
C PHE A 135 18.13 -8.15 0.87
N VAL A 136 17.55 -9.11 0.12
CA VAL A 136 17.24 -8.92 -1.31
C VAL A 136 16.15 -7.85 -1.51
N ASP A 137 15.21 -7.73 -0.54
CA ASP A 137 14.18 -6.69 -0.59
C ASP A 137 14.71 -5.34 -0.09
N PHE A 138 15.74 -5.36 0.77
CA PHE A 138 16.41 -4.14 1.22
C PHE A 138 17.09 -3.38 0.07
N ASP A 139 17.61 -4.08 -0.94
CA ASP A 139 18.17 -3.45 -2.16
C ASP A 139 17.14 -2.60 -2.92
N LEU A 140 15.85 -2.78 -2.65
CA LEU A 140 14.82 -1.89 -3.16
C LEU A 140 14.96 -0.46 -2.63
N LEU A 141 15.47 -0.30 -1.41
CA LEU A 141 15.60 1.01 -0.78
C LEU A 141 17.00 1.61 -0.96
N ALA A 142 18.03 0.77 -0.95
CA ALA A 142 19.41 1.22 -1.09
C ALA A 142 20.32 0.10 -1.60
N HIS A 143 21.28 0.48 -2.42
CA HIS A 143 22.36 -0.42 -2.80
C HIS A 143 23.36 -0.55 -1.64
N THR A 144 23.71 -1.81 -1.32
CA THR A 144 24.72 -2.13 -0.33
C THR A 144 26.00 -2.62 -0.99
N ASP A 145 27.12 -2.58 -0.25
CA ASP A 145 28.35 -3.23 -0.67
C ASP A 145 28.19 -4.77 -0.74
N GLN A 146 29.21 -5.46 -1.27
CA GLN A 146 29.18 -6.92 -1.43
C GLN A 146 28.99 -7.68 -0.11
N MET A 147 29.28 -7.07 1.02
CA MET A 147 29.08 -7.63 2.36
C MET A 147 27.72 -7.26 2.99
N GLY A 148 26.95 -6.38 2.34
CA GLY A 148 25.67 -5.86 2.89
C GLY A 148 25.84 -4.95 4.11
N GLU A 149 27.05 -4.46 4.37
CA GLU A 149 27.37 -3.71 5.60
C GLU A 149 27.33 -2.19 5.39
N LYS A 150 27.62 -1.73 4.19
CA LYS A 150 27.66 -0.28 3.87
C LYS A 150 26.67 0.08 2.79
N ILE A 151 25.90 1.14 3.02
CA ILE A 151 25.03 1.73 2.02
C ILE A 151 25.90 2.53 1.04
N VAL A 152 25.91 2.12 -0.22
CA VAL A 152 26.68 2.73 -1.31
C VAL A 152 25.91 3.89 -1.94
N GLY A 153 24.58 3.73 -2.11
CA GLY A 153 23.73 4.76 -2.71
C GLY A 153 22.25 4.43 -2.63
N PRO A 154 21.37 5.36 -3.03
CA PRO A 154 19.94 5.09 -3.17
C PRO A 154 19.72 4.08 -4.30
N SER A 155 18.63 3.33 -4.19
CA SER A 155 18.12 2.48 -5.28
C SER A 155 17.31 3.31 -6.27
N VAL A 156 16.99 2.71 -7.43
CA VAL A 156 16.08 3.30 -8.43
C VAL A 156 14.72 3.69 -7.80
N TYR A 157 14.20 2.84 -6.92
CA TYR A 157 12.95 3.12 -6.22
C TYR A 157 13.05 4.34 -5.28
N SER A 158 14.10 4.42 -4.49
CA SER A 158 14.35 5.57 -3.61
C SER A 158 14.57 6.87 -4.40
N GLU A 159 15.21 6.78 -5.56
CA GLU A 159 15.35 7.92 -6.48
C GLU A 159 13.99 8.36 -7.03
N MET A 160 13.10 7.41 -7.39
CA MET A 160 11.74 7.74 -7.82
C MET A 160 10.95 8.47 -6.71
N VAL A 161 11.03 8.00 -5.48
CA VAL A 161 10.39 8.69 -4.33
C VAL A 161 11.00 10.08 -4.09
N TRP A 162 12.30 10.21 -4.25
CA TRP A 162 12.97 11.50 -4.15
C TRP A 162 12.48 12.48 -5.22
N ASN A 163 12.39 12.04 -6.47
CA ASN A 163 11.88 12.85 -7.57
C ASN A 163 10.41 13.26 -7.32
N ALA A 164 9.58 12.35 -6.81
CA ALA A 164 8.21 12.66 -6.42
C ALA A 164 8.15 13.75 -5.34
N ARG A 165 9.02 13.70 -4.33
CA ARG A 165 9.14 14.73 -3.30
C ARG A 165 9.54 16.09 -3.87
N GLN A 166 10.47 16.10 -4.84
CA GLN A 166 10.88 17.34 -5.50
C GLN A 166 9.73 17.97 -6.30
N LEU A 167 8.99 17.16 -7.06
CA LEU A 167 7.81 17.63 -7.82
C LEU A 167 6.76 18.24 -6.89
N ARG A 168 6.46 17.58 -5.76
CA ARG A 168 5.52 18.12 -4.77
C ARG A 168 6.00 19.42 -4.14
N ALA A 169 7.28 19.52 -3.81
CA ALA A 169 7.87 20.75 -3.26
C ALA A 169 7.78 21.92 -4.26
N GLN A 170 8.06 21.66 -5.55
CA GLN A 170 7.92 22.65 -6.62
C GLN A 170 6.46 23.12 -6.79
N ALA A 171 5.49 22.21 -6.58
CA ALA A 171 4.06 22.52 -6.62
C ALA A 171 3.54 23.14 -5.31
N GLY A 172 4.38 23.38 -4.30
CA GLY A 172 3.97 23.93 -3.01
C GLY A 172 3.11 23.00 -2.16
N LEU A 173 3.12 21.69 -2.45
CA LEU A 173 2.36 20.67 -1.74
C LEU A 173 3.11 20.19 -0.49
N LYS A 174 2.36 19.62 0.47
CA LYS A 174 2.95 19.01 1.67
C LYS A 174 3.90 17.87 1.30
N PRO A 175 4.99 17.66 2.05
CA PRO A 175 5.88 16.52 1.85
C PRO A 175 5.15 15.19 1.95
N ILE A 176 5.60 14.19 1.18
CA ILE A 176 5.11 12.81 1.27
C ILE A 176 5.50 12.23 2.63
N ASP A 177 4.52 11.73 3.39
CA ASP A 177 4.78 10.87 4.52
C ASP A 177 5.10 9.45 4.01
N TRP A 178 6.39 9.16 3.85
CA TRP A 178 6.84 7.86 3.36
C TRP A 178 7.02 6.87 4.49
N ILE A 179 6.29 5.74 4.42
CA ILE A 179 6.26 4.70 5.44
C ILE A 179 6.67 3.36 4.81
N VAL A 180 7.75 2.79 5.31
CA VAL A 180 8.16 1.42 4.97
C VAL A 180 7.53 0.46 5.96
N VAL A 181 6.66 -0.41 5.46
CA VAL A 181 5.95 -1.41 6.24
C VAL A 181 6.68 -2.74 6.13
N ARG A 182 7.18 -3.26 7.25
CA ARG A 182 7.85 -4.58 7.28
C ARG A 182 6.82 -5.68 7.12
N ASN A 183 6.84 -6.35 5.99
CA ASN A 183 5.85 -7.36 5.62
C ASN A 183 6.48 -8.75 5.50
N ARG A 184 5.66 -9.80 5.58
CA ARG A 184 6.10 -11.20 5.55
C ARG A 184 7.26 -11.50 6.51
N VAL A 185 7.15 -10.93 7.71
CA VAL A 185 8.16 -11.16 8.75
C VAL A 185 8.16 -12.66 9.11
N GLY A 186 9.24 -13.34 8.76
CA GLY A 186 9.40 -14.76 9.05
C GLY A 186 9.94 -15.01 10.46
N THR A 187 9.94 -16.30 10.84
CA THR A 187 10.53 -16.81 12.09
C THR A 187 12.06 -16.99 12.01
N GLN A 188 12.73 -16.32 11.07
CA GLN A 188 14.16 -16.45 10.83
C GLN A 188 15.01 -16.10 12.06
N ARG A 189 16.24 -16.64 12.07
CA ARG A 189 17.19 -16.49 13.18
C ARG A 189 17.31 -15.05 13.65
N MET A 190 17.20 -14.83 14.95
CA MET A 190 17.25 -13.52 15.62
C MET A 190 18.37 -12.59 15.16
N VAL A 191 19.55 -13.15 14.88
CA VAL A 191 20.75 -12.38 14.43
C VAL A 191 20.52 -11.64 13.10
N ASN A 192 19.87 -12.28 12.12
CA ASN A 192 19.59 -11.65 10.83
C ASN A 192 18.50 -10.57 10.97
N LYS A 193 17.54 -10.81 11.85
CA LYS A 193 16.46 -9.85 12.13
C LYS A 193 17.01 -8.57 12.75
N GLU A 194 17.89 -8.67 13.73
CA GLU A 194 18.53 -7.49 14.37
C GLU A 194 19.41 -6.71 13.39
N LYS A 195 20.17 -7.40 12.53
CA LYS A 195 20.96 -6.73 11.48
C LYS A 195 20.06 -5.95 10.52
N MET A 196 18.96 -6.56 10.07
CA MET A 196 17.99 -5.93 9.19
C MET A 196 17.34 -4.71 9.86
N GLU A 197 16.93 -4.82 11.12
CA GLU A 197 16.35 -3.71 11.88
C GLU A 197 17.30 -2.52 11.99
N ARG A 198 18.56 -2.78 12.29
CA ARG A 198 19.60 -1.73 12.35
C ARG A 198 19.79 -1.08 10.98
N ALA A 199 19.89 -1.88 9.91
CA ALA A 199 20.05 -1.37 8.55
C ALA A 199 18.87 -0.49 8.12
N ILE A 200 17.63 -0.95 8.31
CA ILE A 200 16.42 -0.18 8.01
C ILE A 200 16.37 1.11 8.85
N THR A 201 16.69 1.04 10.15
CA THR A 201 16.69 2.22 11.03
C THR A 201 17.74 3.25 10.63
N MET A 202 18.94 2.83 10.24
CA MET A 202 19.97 3.75 9.73
C MET A 202 19.52 4.38 8.40
N LEU A 203 18.94 3.58 7.52
CA LEU A 203 18.49 4.04 6.22
C LEU A 203 17.31 5.01 6.35
N SER A 204 16.37 4.76 7.27
CA SER A 204 15.21 5.61 7.51
C SER A 204 15.61 7.05 7.85
N LYS A 205 16.64 7.22 8.68
CA LYS A 205 17.18 8.53 9.03
C LYS A 205 17.88 9.23 7.86
N ARG A 206 18.51 8.45 6.96
CA ARG A 206 19.29 8.98 5.84
C ARG A 206 18.41 9.40 4.66
N ILE A 207 17.36 8.63 4.35
CA ILE A 207 16.47 8.88 3.20
C ILE A 207 15.14 9.52 3.63
N GLY A 208 14.85 9.56 4.92
CA GLY A 208 13.68 10.24 5.47
C GLY A 208 12.38 9.46 5.24
N PHE A 209 12.30 8.21 5.71
CA PHE A 209 11.05 7.45 5.82
C PHE A 209 10.81 7.01 7.26
N ARG A 210 9.55 6.71 7.59
CA ARG A 210 9.17 6.07 8.85
C ARG A 210 9.10 4.55 8.67
N VAL A 211 9.37 3.80 9.72
CA VAL A 211 9.22 2.34 9.73
C VAL A 211 7.97 1.97 10.50
N ALA A 212 7.13 1.14 9.92
CA ALA A 212 5.94 0.62 10.57
C ALA A 212 5.96 -0.92 10.60
N PRO A 213 5.33 -1.54 11.61
CA PRO A 213 5.07 -2.97 11.58
C PRO A 213 4.11 -3.31 10.43
N GLY A 214 4.22 -4.51 9.90
CA GLY A 214 3.31 -5.06 8.92
C GLY A 214 2.90 -6.47 9.31
N PHE A 215 2.63 -7.31 8.34
CA PHE A 215 2.15 -8.66 8.58
C PHE A 215 3.29 -9.68 8.64
N SER A 216 3.21 -10.60 9.59
CA SER A 216 3.99 -11.84 9.56
C SER A 216 3.52 -12.73 8.40
N GLU A 217 4.40 -13.61 7.92
CA GLU A 217 4.01 -14.59 6.91
C GLU A 217 3.02 -15.61 7.51
N ARG A 218 1.78 -15.62 7.01
CA ARG A 218 0.71 -16.49 7.50
C ARG A 218 -0.14 -17.02 6.35
N VAL A 219 -0.59 -18.26 6.50
CA VAL A 219 -1.46 -18.92 5.51
C VAL A 219 -2.80 -18.20 5.37
N ILE A 220 -3.32 -17.60 6.45
CA ILE A 220 -4.61 -16.91 6.46
C ILE A 220 -4.77 -15.88 5.33
N PHE A 221 -3.73 -15.14 4.97
CA PHE A 221 -3.82 -14.15 3.88
C PHE A 221 -4.08 -14.79 2.52
N ARG A 222 -3.60 -16.03 2.29
CA ARG A 222 -3.88 -16.80 1.06
C ARG A 222 -5.30 -17.36 1.05
N GLU A 223 -5.85 -17.69 2.22
CA GLU A 223 -7.21 -18.20 2.38
C GLU A 223 -8.27 -17.10 2.26
N LEU A 224 -7.95 -15.88 2.69
CA LEU A 224 -8.84 -14.72 2.63
C LEU A 224 -9.00 -14.17 1.21
N PHE A 225 -7.93 -14.15 0.41
CA PHE A 225 -7.93 -13.56 -0.92
C PHE A 225 -9.03 -14.09 -1.86
N PRO A 226 -9.24 -15.43 -2.03
CA PRO A 226 -10.25 -15.95 -2.95
C PRO A 226 -11.69 -15.60 -2.56
N ARG A 227 -11.90 -15.16 -1.31
CA ARG A 227 -13.20 -14.73 -0.79
C ARG A 227 -13.33 -13.21 -0.68
N GLY A 228 -12.30 -12.48 -1.03
CA GLY A 228 -12.25 -11.03 -0.85
C GLY A 228 -12.33 -10.58 0.61
N LEU A 229 -11.97 -11.44 1.54
CA LEU A 229 -12.07 -11.19 2.98
C LEU A 229 -10.78 -10.61 3.56
N THR A 230 -10.92 -9.87 4.64
CA THR A 230 -9.82 -9.38 5.47
C THR A 230 -9.86 -10.01 6.87
N LEU A 231 -8.83 -9.78 7.66
CA LEU A 231 -8.79 -10.21 9.05
C LEU A 231 -9.95 -9.65 9.90
N LEU A 232 -10.53 -8.53 9.48
CA LEU A 232 -11.64 -7.88 10.18
C LEU A 232 -12.98 -8.60 9.96
N ASP A 233 -13.10 -9.35 8.86
CA ASP A 233 -14.35 -10.01 8.46
C ASP A 233 -14.56 -11.37 9.15
N LEU A 234 -13.55 -11.90 9.84
CA LEU A 234 -13.61 -13.26 10.41
C LEU A 234 -14.79 -13.49 11.36
N LYS A 235 -15.19 -12.46 12.12
CA LYS A 235 -16.37 -12.54 12.98
C LYS A 235 -17.68 -12.51 12.19
N ASP A 236 -17.73 -11.70 11.14
CA ASP A 236 -18.93 -11.52 10.31
C ASP A 236 -19.28 -12.80 9.56
N ILE A 237 -18.27 -13.61 9.20
CA ILE A 237 -18.46 -14.92 8.55
C ILE A 237 -18.68 -16.06 9.53
N GLY A 238 -18.95 -15.77 10.80
CA GLY A 238 -19.33 -16.76 11.81
C GLY A 238 -18.18 -17.51 12.49
N VAL A 239 -16.93 -17.01 12.41
CA VAL A 239 -15.82 -17.57 13.19
C VAL A 239 -15.99 -17.20 14.65
N LYS A 240 -16.59 -18.12 15.43
CA LYS A 240 -16.94 -17.89 16.86
C LYS A 240 -15.70 -17.72 17.74
N GLN A 241 -14.64 -18.49 17.48
CA GLN A 241 -13.38 -18.42 18.22
C GLN A 241 -12.21 -18.25 17.24
N LEU A 242 -11.52 -17.14 17.36
CA LEU A 242 -10.29 -16.90 16.62
C LEU A 242 -9.17 -17.73 17.23
N ASN A 243 -8.41 -18.44 16.41
CA ASN A 243 -7.19 -19.09 16.87
C ASN A 243 -6.11 -18.04 17.22
N ILE A 244 -5.08 -18.46 17.96
CA ILE A 244 -3.99 -17.57 18.42
C ILE A 244 -3.33 -16.85 17.23
N SER A 245 -3.15 -17.55 16.09
CA SER A 245 -2.55 -16.97 14.89
C SER A 245 -3.41 -15.83 14.31
N ASN A 246 -4.74 -15.98 14.29
CA ASN A 246 -5.66 -14.96 13.78
C ASN A 246 -5.75 -13.75 14.72
N ILE A 247 -5.71 -13.99 16.04
CA ILE A 247 -5.64 -12.93 17.04
C ILE A 247 -4.37 -12.10 16.84
N ALA A 248 -3.21 -12.76 16.70
CA ALA A 248 -1.95 -12.08 16.46
C ALA A 248 -1.96 -11.30 15.14
N ALA A 249 -2.50 -11.88 14.05
CA ALA A 249 -2.62 -11.19 12.76
C ALA A 249 -3.50 -9.94 12.86
N ARG A 250 -4.61 -9.97 13.60
CA ARG A 250 -5.44 -8.78 13.85
C ARG A 250 -4.71 -7.72 14.68
N GLN A 251 -3.90 -8.15 15.65
CA GLN A 251 -3.07 -7.21 16.41
C GLN A 251 -2.01 -6.56 15.50
N GLU A 252 -1.37 -7.33 14.61
CA GLU A 252 -0.45 -6.78 13.60
C GLU A 252 -1.13 -5.74 12.69
N LEU A 253 -2.37 -5.99 12.26
CA LEU A 253 -3.15 -5.01 11.50
C LEU A 253 -3.40 -3.73 12.31
N ARG A 254 -3.82 -3.88 13.56
CA ARG A 254 -4.05 -2.73 14.45
C ARG A 254 -2.78 -1.90 14.65
N ASP A 255 -1.66 -2.54 14.90
CA ASP A 255 -0.38 -1.88 15.12
C ASP A 255 0.13 -1.19 13.85
N MET A 256 -0.05 -1.83 12.69
CA MET A 256 0.22 -1.20 11.40
C MET A 256 -0.64 0.06 11.20
N MET A 257 -1.95 -0.04 11.36
CA MET A 257 -2.85 1.09 11.16
C MET A 257 -2.54 2.27 12.12
N LYS A 258 -2.23 1.97 13.38
CA LYS A 258 -1.77 3.00 14.32
C LYS A 258 -0.48 3.66 13.87
N ALA A 259 0.48 2.88 13.37
CA ALA A 259 1.77 3.39 12.91
C ALA A 259 1.65 4.20 11.61
N LEU A 260 0.64 3.93 10.77
CA LEU A 260 0.34 4.76 9.60
C LEU A 260 -0.04 6.19 10.00
N ASN A 261 -0.67 6.38 11.15
CA ASN A 261 -1.05 7.68 11.69
C ASN A 261 -1.78 8.58 10.66
N LEU A 262 -2.80 8.01 10.02
CA LEU A 262 -3.57 8.70 9.00
C LEU A 262 -4.43 9.83 9.62
N PRO A 263 -4.61 10.96 8.93
CA PRO A 263 -5.33 12.10 9.49
C PRO A 263 -6.81 11.75 9.75
N GLY A 264 -7.30 12.13 10.94
CA GLY A 264 -8.70 11.91 11.33
C GLY A 264 -9.08 10.46 11.62
N VAL A 265 -8.10 9.54 11.68
CA VAL A 265 -8.33 8.12 11.91
C VAL A 265 -7.94 7.71 13.34
N GLU A 266 -8.93 7.31 14.12
CA GLU A 266 -8.74 6.69 15.43
C GLU A 266 -8.93 5.17 15.31
N ILE A 267 -7.95 4.39 15.79
CA ILE A 267 -7.96 2.94 15.61
C ILE A 267 -8.60 2.25 16.81
N GLU A 268 -9.87 1.92 16.66
CA GLU A 268 -10.69 1.17 17.63
C GLU A 268 -11.19 -0.18 17.08
N ILE A 269 -10.32 -0.97 16.41
CA ILE A 269 -10.66 -2.23 15.73
C ILE A 269 -10.14 -3.48 16.45
#